data_1cfc44104248448eedbeeec317dd7299
#
_entry.id   1cfc44104248448eedbeeec317dd7299
#
_cell.length_a   1.000
_cell.length_b   1.000
_cell.length_c   1.000
_cell.angle_alpha   90.00
_cell.angle_beta   90.00
_cell.angle_gamma   90.00
#
_symmetry.space_group_name_H-M   'P 1'
#
loop_
_entity.id
_entity.type
_entity.pdbx_description
1 polymer ?
#
loop_
_entity_poly.entity_id
_entity_poly.type
_entity_poly.pdbx_seq_one_letter_code
_entity_poly.pdbx_strand_id
1 'polypeptide(L)'
;MSALKKILSAKTDHELMFYVQNVGKHTEEAVRLALAELQDRKVILPEGLELEIENQLEANKIKKEKEELPAWKQNVVVDLDAPMYYSKTAIYIFSILFSVFFGSFMLAANCKDAGKPRWPVVLFGLLYSLFTLSISEYVNLNGAYTYIVAAFGVLMMYEFFWGRYIGNDSKYRKKPIWKPLIIAVVIFTPLLVLIYYGRL
;
A
#
# COMPACT_ATOMS: atom_id res chain seq x y z
N MET A 1 40.92 -0.67 6.39
CA MET A 1 40.34 0.42 5.56
C MET A 1 39.39 -0.21 4.56
N SER A 2 38.15 0.30 4.42
CA SER A 2 37.24 -0.21 3.40
C SER A 2 37.79 0.14 2.00
N ALA A 3 37.54 -0.72 1.02
CA ALA A 3 37.96 -0.47 -0.37
C ALA A 3 37.43 0.88 -0.89
N LEU A 4 36.22 1.25 -0.48
CA LEU A 4 35.59 2.52 -0.83
C LEU A 4 36.37 3.73 -0.27
N LYS A 5 36.85 3.66 0.98
CA LYS A 5 37.65 4.72 1.58
C LYS A 5 38.94 4.95 0.80
N LYS A 6 39.62 3.85 0.34
CA LYS A 6 40.82 3.94 -0.47
C LYS A 6 40.57 4.59 -1.83
N ILE A 7 39.41 4.31 -2.45
CA ILE A 7 39.04 4.92 -3.73
C ILE A 7 38.77 6.42 -3.54
N LEU A 8 38.02 6.79 -2.51
CA LEU A 8 37.69 8.20 -2.27
C LEU A 8 38.91 9.03 -1.87
N SER A 9 39.85 8.49 -1.08
CA SER A 9 41.08 9.21 -0.72
C SER A 9 42.00 9.49 -1.90
N ALA A 10 41.87 8.76 -3.00
CA ALA A 10 42.61 9.02 -4.24
C ALA A 10 41.94 10.07 -5.16
N LYS A 11 40.73 10.53 -4.84
CA LYS A 11 39.98 11.51 -5.63
C LYS A 11 40.41 12.95 -5.32
N THR A 12 40.20 13.83 -6.29
CA THR A 12 40.42 15.27 -6.13
C THR A 12 39.32 15.90 -5.26
N ASP A 13 39.60 17.07 -4.67
CA ASP A 13 38.60 17.79 -3.85
C ASP A 13 37.35 18.15 -4.66
N HIS A 14 37.52 18.47 -5.95
CA HIS A 14 36.40 18.74 -6.84
C HIS A 14 35.50 17.49 -7.05
N GLU A 15 36.11 16.33 -7.22
CA GLU A 15 35.35 15.08 -7.33
C GLU A 15 34.66 14.69 -6.04
N LEU A 16 35.32 14.88 -4.88
CA LEU A 16 34.70 14.66 -3.57
C LEU A 16 33.55 15.64 -3.33
N MET A 17 33.70 16.91 -3.72
CA MET A 17 32.64 17.89 -3.65
C MET A 17 31.42 17.48 -4.50
N PHE A 18 31.62 16.85 -5.66
CA PHE A 18 30.53 16.31 -6.48
C PHE A 18 29.73 15.25 -5.74
N TYR A 19 30.36 14.39 -4.92
CA TYR A 19 29.65 13.38 -4.11
C TYR A 19 28.74 14.03 -3.08
N VAL A 20 29.21 15.03 -2.36
CA VAL A 20 28.44 15.69 -1.29
C VAL A 20 27.36 16.63 -1.83
N GLN A 21 27.53 17.16 -3.04
CA GLN A 21 26.50 17.97 -3.72
C GLN A 21 25.43 17.14 -4.44
N ASN A 22 25.70 15.88 -4.75
CA ASN A 22 24.79 14.99 -5.45
C ASN A 22 24.43 13.76 -4.62
N VAL A 23 23.98 14.00 -3.38
CA VAL A 23 23.64 12.96 -2.38
C VAL A 23 22.70 11.88 -2.95
N GLY A 24 21.75 12.24 -3.82
CA GLY A 24 20.80 11.31 -4.41
C GLY A 24 21.39 10.31 -5.43
N LYS A 25 22.61 10.58 -5.94
CA LYS A 25 23.27 9.73 -6.96
C LYS A 25 24.28 8.75 -6.35
N HIS A 26 24.59 8.87 -5.07
CA HIS A 26 25.60 8.09 -4.39
C HIS A 26 25.03 7.36 -3.19
N THR A 27 25.74 6.34 -2.70
CA THR A 27 25.37 5.65 -1.46
C THR A 27 25.65 6.55 -0.26
N GLU A 28 24.86 6.40 0.82
CA GLU A 28 25.06 7.12 2.07
C GLU A 28 26.51 7.00 2.58
N GLU A 29 27.07 5.78 2.55
CA GLU A 29 28.45 5.52 2.95
C GLU A 29 29.45 6.33 2.11
N ALA A 30 29.25 6.41 0.78
CA ALA A 30 30.14 7.15 -0.11
C ALA A 30 30.08 8.66 0.16
N VAL A 31 28.88 9.21 0.40
CA VAL A 31 28.70 10.63 0.72
C VAL A 31 29.35 10.98 2.06
N ARG A 32 29.13 10.17 3.10
CA ARG A 32 29.72 10.39 4.44
C ARG A 32 31.25 10.28 4.41
N LEU A 33 31.80 9.31 3.67
CA LEU A 33 33.26 9.17 3.51
C LEU A 33 33.86 10.32 2.70
N ALA A 34 33.19 10.80 1.65
CA ALA A 34 33.63 11.94 0.87
C ALA A 34 33.63 13.24 1.70
N LEU A 35 32.59 13.44 2.53
CA LEU A 35 32.53 14.58 3.45
C LEU A 35 33.65 14.53 4.50
N ALA A 36 33.89 13.37 5.10
CA ALA A 36 34.97 13.19 6.08
C ALA A 36 36.36 13.44 5.46
N GLU A 37 36.58 12.98 4.22
CA GLU A 37 37.84 13.22 3.51
C GLU A 37 38.05 14.71 3.20
N LEU A 38 37.00 15.46 2.80
CA LEU A 38 37.08 16.90 2.57
C LEU A 38 37.40 17.66 3.89
N GLN A 39 36.82 17.22 5.00
CA GLN A 39 37.11 17.78 6.34
C GLN A 39 38.54 17.47 6.76
N ASP A 40 39.05 16.26 6.57
CA ASP A 40 40.42 15.86 6.87
C ASP A 40 41.44 16.72 6.08
N ARG A 41 41.10 17.06 4.82
CA ARG A 41 41.89 17.93 3.94
C ARG A 41 41.70 19.43 4.26
N LYS A 42 40.87 19.79 5.22
CA LYS A 42 40.55 21.17 5.61
C LYS A 42 40.05 22.04 4.46
N VAL A 43 39.31 21.44 3.55
CA VAL A 43 38.67 22.15 2.44
C VAL A 43 37.53 23.02 3.02
N ILE A 44 37.49 24.30 2.62
CA ILE A 44 36.43 25.23 3.07
C ILE A 44 35.10 24.79 2.42
N LEU A 45 34.21 24.28 3.27
CA LEU A 45 32.87 23.89 2.85
C LEU A 45 31.91 25.08 2.98
N PRO A 46 30.88 25.19 2.09
CA PRO A 46 29.83 26.19 2.25
C PRO A 46 29.14 26.07 3.60
N GLU A 47 28.76 27.18 4.19
CA GLU A 47 28.05 27.23 5.48
C GLU A 47 26.71 26.50 5.34
N GLY A 48 26.43 25.57 6.25
CA GLY A 48 25.18 24.78 6.24
C GLY A 48 25.17 23.54 5.34
N LEU A 49 26.20 23.28 4.51
CA LEU A 49 26.26 22.13 3.63
C LEU A 49 26.13 20.79 4.38
N GLU A 50 26.74 20.66 5.55
CA GLU A 50 26.65 19.45 6.37
C GLU A 50 25.22 19.14 6.80
N LEU A 51 24.49 20.16 7.25
CA LEU A 51 23.09 20.04 7.65
C LEU A 51 22.20 19.68 6.45
N GLU A 52 22.48 20.28 5.29
CA GLU A 52 21.76 19.96 4.05
C GLU A 52 21.97 18.52 3.60
N ILE A 53 23.21 18.03 3.66
CA ILE A 53 23.56 16.64 3.35
C ILE A 53 22.83 15.68 4.30
N GLU A 54 22.83 15.94 5.60
CA GLU A 54 22.14 15.09 6.58
C GLU A 54 20.64 15.04 6.32
N ASN A 55 20.00 16.19 6.06
CA ASN A 55 18.58 16.26 5.70
C ASN A 55 18.26 15.49 4.40
N GLN A 56 19.14 15.59 3.39
CA GLN A 56 18.97 14.86 2.14
C GLN A 56 19.18 13.35 2.32
N LEU A 57 20.14 12.91 3.11
CA LEU A 57 20.37 11.51 3.44
C LEU A 57 19.18 10.91 4.18
N GLU A 58 18.65 11.63 5.18
CA GLU A 58 17.47 11.18 5.92
C GLU A 58 16.22 11.11 5.01
N ALA A 59 15.99 12.11 4.18
CA ALA A 59 14.91 12.11 3.21
C ALA A 59 15.02 10.93 2.21
N ASN A 60 16.24 10.64 1.72
CA ASN A 60 16.49 9.52 0.83
C ASN A 60 16.29 8.17 1.52
N LYS A 61 16.67 8.06 2.80
CA LYS A 61 16.44 6.85 3.60
C LYS A 61 14.94 6.58 3.79
N ILE A 62 14.18 7.60 4.20
CA ILE A 62 12.72 7.52 4.33
C ILE A 62 12.06 7.15 3.00
N LYS A 63 12.56 7.72 1.89
CA LYS A 63 12.04 7.42 0.55
C LYS A 63 12.31 5.96 0.17
N LYS A 64 13.52 5.45 0.39
CA LYS A 64 13.88 4.04 0.13
C LYS A 64 13.07 3.08 0.99
N GLU A 65 12.98 3.33 2.30
CA GLU A 65 12.15 2.52 3.20
C GLU A 65 10.69 2.47 2.74
N LYS A 66 10.19 3.58 2.19
CA LYS A 66 8.83 3.68 1.67
C LYS A 66 8.64 2.95 0.34
N GLU A 67 9.66 2.99 -0.54
CA GLU A 67 9.67 2.24 -1.82
C GLU A 67 9.82 0.72 -1.60
N GLU A 68 10.56 0.30 -0.57
CA GLU A 68 10.70 -1.10 -0.18
C GLU A 68 9.44 -1.68 0.49
N LEU A 69 8.54 -0.82 0.98
CA LEU A 69 7.27 -1.30 1.52
C LEU A 69 6.40 -1.86 0.39
N PRO A 70 5.77 -3.03 0.60
CA PRO A 70 4.79 -3.54 -0.35
C PRO A 70 3.74 -2.48 -0.68
N ALA A 71 3.31 -2.41 -1.93
CA ALA A 71 2.36 -1.38 -2.42
C ALA A 71 1.10 -1.22 -1.52
N TRP A 72 0.66 -2.32 -0.89
CA TRP A 72 -0.49 -2.31 0.03
C TRP A 72 -0.20 -1.65 1.40
N LYS A 73 1.08 -1.40 1.73
CA LYS A 73 1.49 -0.70 2.97
C LYS A 73 1.89 0.75 2.74
N GLN A 74 2.21 1.14 1.52
CA GLN A 74 2.77 2.47 1.21
C GLN A 74 1.87 3.65 1.63
N ASN A 75 0.55 3.45 1.59
CA ASN A 75 -0.44 4.48 1.92
C ASN A 75 -0.95 4.41 3.38
N VAL A 76 -0.45 3.46 4.17
CA VAL A 76 -0.85 3.34 5.58
C VAL A 76 0.07 4.20 6.44
N VAL A 77 -0.51 5.10 7.21
CA VAL A 77 0.21 6.02 8.11
C VAL A 77 -0.24 5.85 9.56
N VAL A 78 0.61 6.33 10.48
CA VAL A 78 0.33 6.33 11.93
C VAL A 78 -0.27 7.67 12.38
N ASP A 79 -0.25 8.67 11.50
CA ASP A 79 -0.77 10.02 11.75
C ASP A 79 -2.21 9.99 12.27
N LEU A 80 -2.45 10.58 13.45
CA LEU A 80 -3.76 10.56 14.13
C LEU A 80 -4.83 11.36 13.39
N ASP A 81 -4.45 12.33 12.57
CA ASP A 81 -5.37 13.16 11.80
C ASP A 81 -5.77 12.51 10.46
N ALA A 82 -5.05 11.45 10.05
CA ALA A 82 -5.37 10.74 8.82
C ALA A 82 -6.70 9.96 8.95
N PRO A 83 -7.53 9.93 7.90
CA PRO A 83 -8.80 9.21 7.89
C PRO A 83 -8.61 7.71 8.11
N MET A 84 -9.62 7.06 8.71
CA MET A 84 -9.59 5.62 8.97
C MET A 84 -10.34 4.86 7.89
N TYR A 85 -9.63 3.99 7.12
CA TYR A 85 -10.24 3.16 6.10
C TYR A 85 -9.92 1.67 6.28
N TYR A 86 -10.83 0.80 5.85
CA TYR A 86 -10.49 -0.60 5.63
C TYR A 86 -9.46 -0.68 4.51
N SER A 87 -8.36 -1.39 4.74
CA SER A 87 -7.30 -1.49 3.74
C SER A 87 -7.77 -2.25 2.50
N LYS A 88 -7.16 -1.95 1.34
CA LYS A 88 -7.41 -2.70 0.09
C LYS A 88 -7.27 -4.21 0.31
N THR A 89 -6.23 -4.63 1.05
CA THR A 89 -6.01 -6.05 1.37
C THR A 89 -7.15 -6.66 2.18
N ALA A 90 -7.69 -5.94 3.18
CA ALA A 90 -8.82 -6.43 3.96
C ALA A 90 -10.05 -6.61 3.07
N ILE A 91 -10.40 -5.61 2.25
CA ILE A 91 -11.52 -5.67 1.31
C ILE A 91 -11.34 -6.85 0.34
N TYR A 92 -10.12 -7.04 -0.20
CA TYR A 92 -9.80 -8.15 -1.10
C TYR A 92 -10.03 -9.51 -0.44
N ILE A 93 -9.46 -9.73 0.75
CA ILE A 93 -9.60 -10.98 1.49
C ILE A 93 -11.07 -11.28 1.79
N PHE A 94 -11.81 -10.29 2.31
CA PHE A 94 -13.23 -10.48 2.62
C PHE A 94 -14.08 -10.73 1.37
N SER A 95 -13.74 -10.10 0.25
CA SER A 95 -14.43 -10.34 -1.02
C SER A 95 -14.23 -11.75 -1.54
N ILE A 96 -13.01 -12.29 -1.40
CA ILE A 96 -12.70 -13.66 -1.84
C ILE A 96 -13.30 -14.71 -0.92
N LEU A 97 -13.21 -14.49 0.42
CA LEU A 97 -13.69 -15.47 1.39
C LEU A 97 -15.21 -15.54 1.48
N PHE A 98 -15.88 -14.39 1.36
CA PHE A 98 -17.32 -14.31 1.56
C PHE A 98 -18.07 -13.96 0.28
N SER A 99 -17.83 -12.82 -0.31
CA SER A 99 -18.32 -12.42 -1.65
C SER A 99 -17.86 -11.01 -2.02
N VAL A 100 -17.87 -10.68 -3.30
CA VAL A 100 -17.64 -9.31 -3.79
C VAL A 100 -18.70 -8.35 -3.22
N PHE A 101 -19.91 -8.81 -3.03
CA PHE A 101 -20.98 -8.05 -2.37
C PHE A 101 -20.60 -7.67 -0.94
N PHE A 102 -20.05 -8.61 -0.15
CA PHE A 102 -19.60 -8.29 1.21
C PHE A 102 -18.46 -7.28 1.21
N GLY A 103 -17.45 -7.46 0.34
CA GLY A 103 -16.36 -6.50 0.18
C GLY A 103 -16.84 -5.10 -0.23
N SER A 104 -17.92 -5.03 -1.02
CA SER A 104 -18.51 -3.75 -1.43
C SER A 104 -19.06 -2.94 -0.25
N PHE A 105 -19.60 -3.59 0.79
CA PHE A 105 -20.00 -2.89 2.03
C PHE A 105 -18.82 -2.27 2.77
N MET A 106 -17.67 -2.98 2.81
CA MET A 106 -16.47 -2.44 3.44
C MET A 106 -15.94 -1.22 2.66
N LEU A 107 -15.93 -1.30 1.32
CA LEU A 107 -15.54 -0.16 0.49
C LEU A 107 -16.57 0.99 0.58
N ALA A 108 -17.85 0.69 0.63
CA ALA A 108 -18.91 1.69 0.82
C ALA A 108 -18.79 2.42 2.16
N ALA A 109 -18.34 1.72 3.21
CA ALA A 109 -18.03 2.35 4.50
C ALA A 109 -16.86 3.34 4.37
N ASN A 110 -15.80 2.98 3.63
CA ASN A 110 -14.71 3.90 3.33
C ASN A 110 -15.18 5.12 2.53
N CYS A 111 -16.02 4.90 1.51
CA CYS A 111 -16.60 6.00 0.72
C CYS A 111 -17.41 6.96 1.58
N LYS A 112 -18.20 6.42 2.55
CA LYS A 112 -18.93 7.24 3.52
C LYS A 112 -17.98 8.10 4.35
N ASP A 113 -16.90 7.50 4.88
CA ASP A 113 -15.93 8.22 5.71
C ASP A 113 -15.16 9.27 4.88
N ALA A 114 -15.04 9.07 3.56
CA ALA A 114 -14.50 10.03 2.60
C ALA A 114 -15.53 11.09 2.12
N GLY A 115 -16.75 11.11 2.67
CA GLY A 115 -17.82 12.03 2.24
C GLY A 115 -18.37 11.75 0.85
N LYS A 116 -18.21 10.52 0.33
CA LYS A 116 -18.66 10.11 -1.00
C LYS A 116 -19.91 9.23 -0.94
N PRO A 117 -20.70 9.16 -2.02
CA PRO A 117 -21.88 8.31 -2.07
C PRO A 117 -21.47 6.83 -1.96
N ARG A 118 -22.15 6.10 -1.06
CA ARG A 118 -21.89 4.68 -0.79
C ARG A 118 -22.72 3.74 -1.66
N TRP A 119 -23.90 4.20 -2.08
CA TRP A 119 -24.86 3.34 -2.79
C TRP A 119 -24.36 2.79 -4.13
N PRO A 120 -23.56 3.51 -4.96
CA PRO A 120 -23.09 2.94 -6.24
C PRO A 120 -22.15 1.75 -6.02
N VAL A 121 -21.35 1.78 -4.94
CA VAL A 121 -20.43 0.69 -4.57
C VAL A 121 -21.21 -0.56 -4.19
N VAL A 122 -22.23 -0.39 -3.35
CA VAL A 122 -23.09 -1.53 -2.90
C VAL A 122 -23.88 -2.09 -4.08
N LEU A 123 -24.44 -1.22 -4.93
CA LEU A 123 -25.16 -1.65 -6.13
C LEU A 123 -24.25 -2.44 -7.07
N PHE A 124 -23.03 -1.97 -7.30
CA PHE A 124 -22.05 -2.71 -8.10
C PHE A 124 -21.78 -4.10 -7.49
N GLY A 125 -21.51 -4.19 -6.19
CA GLY A 125 -21.25 -5.46 -5.52
C GLY A 125 -22.44 -6.43 -5.64
N LEU A 126 -23.66 -5.92 -5.50
CA LEU A 126 -24.88 -6.71 -5.67
C LEU A 126 -25.02 -7.22 -7.10
N LEU A 127 -24.98 -6.35 -8.09
CA LEU A 127 -25.12 -6.70 -9.50
C LEU A 127 -24.03 -7.66 -9.96
N TYR A 128 -22.79 -7.41 -9.55
CA TYR A 128 -21.66 -8.29 -9.85
C TYR A 128 -21.86 -9.68 -9.27
N SER A 129 -22.29 -9.78 -8.01
CA SER A 129 -22.54 -11.08 -7.36
C SER A 129 -23.71 -11.83 -7.98
N LEU A 130 -24.80 -11.15 -8.35
CA LEU A 130 -25.90 -11.76 -9.07
C LEU A 130 -25.48 -12.26 -10.46
N PHE A 131 -24.70 -11.45 -11.18
CA PHE A 131 -24.14 -11.83 -12.48
C PHE A 131 -23.25 -13.08 -12.38
N THR A 132 -22.36 -13.15 -11.38
CA THR A 132 -21.49 -14.30 -11.18
C THR A 132 -22.27 -15.56 -10.79
N LEU A 133 -23.32 -15.44 -9.97
CA LEU A 133 -24.21 -16.56 -9.65
C LEU A 133 -24.93 -17.07 -10.89
N SER A 134 -25.47 -16.16 -11.70
CA SER A 134 -26.18 -16.57 -12.96
C SER A 134 -25.23 -17.27 -13.93
N ILE A 135 -24.00 -16.79 -14.10
CA ILE A 135 -23.02 -17.43 -14.99
C ILE A 135 -22.56 -18.78 -14.44
N SER A 136 -22.44 -18.93 -13.12
CA SER A 136 -21.96 -20.19 -12.53
C SER A 136 -22.85 -21.39 -12.83
N GLU A 137 -24.13 -21.16 -13.08
CA GLU A 137 -25.08 -22.21 -13.51
C GLU A 137 -24.82 -22.70 -14.94
N TYR A 138 -24.33 -21.81 -15.82
CA TYR A 138 -24.10 -22.15 -17.23
C TYR A 138 -22.69 -22.68 -17.52
N VAL A 139 -21.69 -22.23 -16.77
CA VAL A 139 -20.26 -22.43 -17.10
C VAL A 139 -19.60 -23.52 -16.25
N ASN A 140 -20.29 -24.20 -15.33
CA ASN A 140 -19.73 -25.23 -14.45
C ASN A 140 -18.38 -24.79 -13.85
N LEU A 141 -18.35 -23.58 -13.28
CA LEU A 141 -17.14 -22.99 -12.71
C LEU A 141 -16.65 -23.84 -11.54
N ASN A 142 -15.50 -24.49 -11.69
CA ASN A 142 -14.85 -25.15 -10.57
C ASN A 142 -14.32 -24.12 -9.57
N GLY A 143 -14.00 -24.56 -8.35
CA GLY A 143 -13.64 -23.66 -7.23
C GLY A 143 -12.54 -22.64 -7.56
N ALA A 144 -11.59 -22.97 -8.45
CA ALA A 144 -10.50 -22.06 -8.84
C ALA A 144 -11.00 -20.84 -9.63
N TYR A 145 -11.95 -21.05 -10.57
CA TYR A 145 -12.54 -19.95 -11.33
C TYR A 145 -13.33 -18.98 -10.46
N THR A 146 -13.99 -19.47 -9.41
CA THR A 146 -14.72 -18.62 -8.47
C THR A 146 -13.81 -17.57 -7.82
N TYR A 147 -12.60 -17.97 -7.42
CA TYR A 147 -11.62 -17.02 -6.85
C TYR A 147 -11.10 -16.01 -7.88
N ILE A 148 -10.87 -16.44 -9.12
CA ILE A 148 -10.44 -15.56 -10.21
C ILE A 148 -11.52 -14.51 -10.51
N VAL A 149 -12.77 -14.95 -10.61
CA VAL A 149 -13.90 -14.04 -10.85
C VAL A 149 -14.08 -13.08 -9.68
N ALA A 150 -14.00 -13.55 -8.43
CA ALA A 150 -14.06 -12.68 -7.26
C ALA A 150 -12.91 -11.64 -7.26
N ALA A 151 -11.69 -12.06 -7.56
CA ALA A 151 -10.54 -11.16 -7.66
C ALA A 151 -10.74 -10.09 -8.73
N PHE A 152 -11.29 -10.45 -9.89
CA PHE A 152 -11.61 -9.50 -10.95
C PHE A 152 -12.67 -8.47 -10.52
N GLY A 153 -13.71 -8.91 -9.81
CA GLY A 153 -14.72 -8.01 -9.24
C GLY A 153 -14.11 -6.98 -8.26
N VAL A 154 -13.14 -7.41 -7.44
CA VAL A 154 -12.43 -6.50 -6.54
C VAL A 154 -11.56 -5.51 -7.29
N LEU A 155 -10.86 -5.95 -8.34
CA LEU A 155 -10.06 -5.04 -9.18
C LEU A 155 -10.95 -3.98 -9.82
N MET A 156 -12.12 -4.37 -10.35
CA MET A 156 -13.10 -3.40 -10.87
C MET A 156 -13.59 -2.43 -9.78
N MET A 157 -13.86 -2.91 -8.55
CA MET A 157 -14.22 -2.03 -7.44
C MET A 157 -13.12 -1.02 -7.11
N TYR A 158 -11.86 -1.41 -7.19
CA TYR A 158 -10.76 -0.50 -6.91
C TYR A 158 -10.59 0.54 -8.00
N GLU A 159 -10.69 0.14 -9.25
CA GLU A 159 -10.57 1.06 -10.38
C GLU A 159 -11.73 2.07 -10.41
N PHE A 160 -12.97 1.60 -10.32
CA PHE A 160 -14.15 2.45 -10.46
C PHE A 160 -14.44 3.31 -9.22
N PHE A 161 -14.16 2.81 -8.02
CA PHE A 161 -14.61 3.48 -6.79
C PHE A 161 -13.47 3.93 -5.89
N TRP A 162 -12.47 3.06 -5.61
CA TRP A 162 -11.37 3.45 -4.75
C TRP A 162 -10.57 4.59 -5.37
N GLY A 163 -10.10 4.42 -6.61
CA GLY A 163 -9.31 5.42 -7.32
C GLY A 163 -10.05 6.76 -7.44
N ARG A 164 -11.35 6.70 -7.77
CA ARG A 164 -12.17 7.88 -8.04
C ARG A 164 -12.67 8.60 -6.79
N TYR A 165 -13.00 7.88 -5.71
CA TYR A 165 -13.65 8.44 -4.52
C TYR A 165 -12.68 8.68 -3.37
N ILE A 166 -11.65 7.85 -3.22
CA ILE A 166 -10.68 7.92 -2.14
C ILE A 166 -9.34 8.45 -2.65
N GLY A 167 -8.93 8.01 -3.85
CA GLY A 167 -7.64 8.30 -4.44
C GLY A 167 -6.60 7.20 -4.14
N ASN A 168 -5.75 6.92 -5.14
CA ASN A 168 -4.76 5.86 -5.01
C ASN A 168 -3.62 6.24 -4.07
N ASP A 169 -3.30 7.54 -3.95
CA ASP A 169 -2.22 8.07 -3.11
C ASP A 169 -2.70 8.58 -1.74
N SER A 170 -3.99 8.39 -1.42
CA SER A 170 -4.55 8.84 -0.15
C SER A 170 -3.90 8.12 1.02
N LYS A 171 -3.31 8.87 1.93
CA LYS A 171 -2.76 8.37 3.19
C LYS A 171 -3.91 8.13 4.17
N TYR A 172 -3.91 6.97 4.82
CA TYR A 172 -4.96 6.59 5.77
C TYR A 172 -4.46 5.68 6.89
N ARG A 173 -5.16 5.66 8.01
CA ARG A 173 -4.99 4.67 9.08
C ARG A 173 -5.85 3.45 8.81
N LYS A 174 -5.38 2.27 9.23
CA LYS A 174 -6.15 1.03 9.10
C LYS A 174 -7.33 1.02 10.07
N LYS A 175 -8.53 0.86 9.51
CA LYS A 175 -9.74 0.60 10.28
C LYS A 175 -9.75 -0.85 10.79
N PRO A 176 -10.11 -1.10 12.08
CA PRO A 176 -10.19 -2.45 12.64
C PRO A 176 -11.21 -3.31 11.88
N ILE A 177 -10.84 -4.56 11.60
CA ILE A 177 -11.67 -5.49 10.82
C ILE A 177 -12.61 -6.34 11.68
N TRP A 178 -12.61 -6.17 12.99
CA TRP A 178 -13.42 -6.98 13.91
C TRP A 178 -14.91 -6.91 13.63
N LYS A 179 -15.44 -5.70 13.35
CA LYS A 179 -16.87 -5.52 13.05
C LYS A 179 -17.29 -6.29 11.78
N PRO A 180 -16.67 -6.09 10.61
CA PRO A 180 -17.01 -6.89 9.44
C PRO A 180 -16.75 -8.39 9.64
N LEU A 181 -15.74 -8.79 10.42
CA LEU A 181 -15.48 -10.20 10.71
C LEU A 181 -16.63 -10.84 11.49
N ILE A 182 -17.10 -10.22 12.56
CA ILE A 182 -18.24 -10.71 13.36
C ILE A 182 -19.48 -10.82 12.48
N ILE A 183 -19.78 -9.78 11.67
CA ILE A 183 -20.93 -9.77 10.76
C ILE A 183 -20.82 -10.93 9.75
N ALA A 184 -19.63 -11.14 9.17
CA ALA A 184 -19.39 -12.23 8.25
C ALA A 184 -19.63 -13.60 8.91
N VAL A 185 -19.08 -13.84 10.10
CA VAL A 185 -19.26 -15.10 10.83
C VAL A 185 -20.75 -15.34 11.14
N VAL A 186 -21.47 -14.33 11.63
CA VAL A 186 -22.89 -14.45 11.97
C VAL A 186 -23.74 -14.78 10.72
N ILE A 187 -23.43 -14.22 9.56
CA ILE A 187 -24.19 -14.45 8.33
C ILE A 187 -23.82 -15.80 7.69
N PHE A 188 -22.53 -16.09 7.56
CA PHE A 188 -22.05 -17.23 6.77
C PHE A 188 -22.06 -18.55 7.55
N THR A 189 -21.93 -18.55 8.89
CA THR A 189 -22.00 -19.77 9.69
C THR A 189 -23.34 -20.51 9.55
N PRO A 190 -24.51 -19.86 9.70
CA PRO A 190 -25.80 -20.54 9.46
C PRO A 190 -25.96 -21.07 8.03
N LEU A 191 -25.47 -20.29 7.03
CA LEU A 191 -25.52 -20.74 5.64
C LEU A 191 -24.68 -22.00 5.39
N LEU A 192 -23.48 -22.08 5.97
CA LEU A 192 -22.64 -23.29 5.89
C LEU A 192 -23.30 -24.49 6.58
N VAL A 193 -23.92 -24.28 7.74
CA VAL A 193 -24.66 -25.32 8.45
C VAL A 193 -25.83 -25.83 7.60
N LEU A 194 -26.63 -24.94 7.02
CA LEU A 194 -27.74 -25.33 6.13
C LEU A 194 -27.25 -26.10 4.89
N ILE A 195 -26.14 -25.69 4.27
CA ILE A 195 -25.55 -26.39 3.13
C ILE A 195 -25.06 -27.78 3.55
N TYR A 196 -24.47 -27.90 4.73
CA TYR A 196 -23.95 -29.19 5.23
C TYR A 196 -25.10 -30.18 5.51
N TYR A 197 -26.12 -29.74 6.25
CA TYR A 197 -27.27 -30.59 6.60
C TYR A 197 -28.26 -30.78 5.45
N GLY A 198 -28.35 -29.85 4.52
CA GLY A 198 -29.22 -29.99 3.34
C GLY A 198 -28.67 -30.88 2.23
N ARG A 199 -27.43 -31.38 2.40
CA ARG A 199 -26.80 -32.39 1.53
C ARG A 199 -26.87 -33.82 2.11
N LEU A 200 -27.37 -33.99 3.33
CA LEU A 200 -27.68 -35.26 3.97
C LEU A 200 -29.13 -35.64 3.69
#